data_fc88637e0038d57e05d2fcc1b7b4aed9
#
_entry.id   fc88637e0038d57e05d2fcc1b7b4aed9
#
_cell.length_a   1.000
_cell.length_b   1.000
_cell.length_c   1.000
_cell.angle_alpha   90.00
_cell.angle_beta   90.00
_cell.angle_gamma   90.00
#
_symmetry.space_group_name_H-M   'P 1'
#
loop_
_entity.id
_entity.type
_entity.pdbx_description
1 polymer ?
#
loop_
_entity_poly.entity_id
_entity_poly.type
_entity_poly.pdbx_seq_one_letter_code
_entity_poly.pdbx_strand_id
1 'polypeptide(L)'
;GRKWVSPPYNADGWRLDVAADLGQSEDFNHQFWRDFRTAVKEANPEAIILAEHYEDAGSWLMGDQWDTIMNYSAFMEPVTWFLTGMEKHSDERRGDLLGNTQAFVDAMVYHMSRFQYPSLMVSMNELSNHDHSRFLTRTNHMVGRVDKLGSEVANQNVNKFVFMEAVIIQMTWPGAPTVYYGDEAGVCGFTDPDNRRTYPWGHEDKELID
;
A
#
# COMPACT_ATOMS: atom_id res chain seq x y z
N GLY A 1 22.75 2.21 -4.40
CA GLY A 1 22.13 2.88 -3.26
C GLY A 1 22.66 4.30 -3.04
N ARG A 2 23.96 4.51 -2.77
CA ARG A 2 24.57 5.77 -2.29
C ARG A 2 24.27 7.00 -3.16
N LYS A 3 24.43 6.90 -4.49
CA LYS A 3 24.35 8.03 -5.42
C LYS A 3 23.10 8.88 -5.24
N TRP A 4 21.94 8.26 -5.13
CA TRP A 4 20.66 8.96 -5.15
C TRP A 4 20.29 9.61 -3.82
N VAL A 5 20.78 9.09 -2.70
CA VAL A 5 20.58 9.66 -1.36
C VAL A 5 21.67 10.67 -0.97
N SER A 6 22.58 10.98 -1.88
CA SER A 6 23.67 11.95 -1.71
C SER A 6 23.49 13.17 -2.62
N PRO A 7 24.18 14.31 -2.33
CA PRO A 7 24.20 15.46 -3.23
C PRO A 7 24.69 15.09 -4.64
N PRO A 8 24.13 15.70 -5.69
CA PRO A 8 23.11 16.74 -5.70
C PRO A 8 21.66 16.22 -5.65
N TYR A 9 21.43 14.90 -5.65
CA TYR A 9 20.11 14.30 -5.80
C TYR A 9 19.31 14.35 -4.50
N ASN A 10 19.93 14.00 -3.37
CA ASN A 10 19.35 14.06 -2.02
C ASN A 10 17.96 13.41 -1.90
N ALA A 11 17.76 12.23 -2.51
CA ALA A 11 16.54 11.47 -2.29
C ALA A 11 16.44 11.05 -0.81
N ASP A 12 15.23 11.10 -0.24
CA ASP A 12 14.98 10.80 1.17
C ASP A 12 15.00 9.29 1.48
N GLY A 13 15.10 8.45 0.46
CA GLY A 13 15.20 7.01 0.64
C GLY A 13 14.94 6.20 -0.63
N TRP A 14 14.58 4.93 -0.42
CA TRP A 14 14.32 3.95 -1.46
C TRP A 14 13.01 3.22 -1.22
N ARG A 15 12.21 3.09 -2.28
CA ARG A 15 11.19 2.05 -2.40
C ARG A 15 11.77 0.94 -3.27
N LEU A 16 11.81 -0.26 -2.76
CA LEU A 16 12.44 -1.42 -3.38
C LEU A 16 11.37 -2.31 -3.99
N ASP A 17 11.46 -2.51 -5.30
CA ASP A 17 10.55 -3.35 -6.06
C ASP A 17 10.86 -4.83 -5.87
N VAL A 18 9.85 -5.65 -5.60
CA VAL A 18 9.94 -7.12 -5.49
C VAL A 18 11.16 -7.56 -4.64
N ALA A 19 11.37 -6.89 -3.52
CA ALA A 19 12.64 -6.94 -2.79
C ALA A 19 12.98 -8.33 -2.21
N ALA A 20 11.97 -9.12 -1.84
CA ALA A 20 12.17 -10.46 -1.29
C ALA A 20 12.67 -11.48 -2.34
N ASP A 21 12.36 -11.25 -3.62
CA ASP A 21 12.70 -12.18 -4.70
C ASP A 21 14.07 -11.93 -5.33
N LEU A 22 14.81 -10.95 -4.82
CA LEU A 22 16.13 -10.62 -5.33
C LEU A 22 17.12 -11.76 -5.07
N GLY A 23 17.74 -12.25 -6.13
CA GLY A 23 18.81 -13.26 -6.07
C GLY A 23 18.28 -14.68 -6.21
N GLN A 24 19.17 -15.65 -5.95
CA GLN A 24 18.89 -17.08 -6.17
C GLN A 24 18.74 -17.90 -4.88
N SER A 25 18.96 -17.26 -3.73
CA SER A 25 18.82 -17.89 -2.42
C SER A 25 18.48 -16.87 -1.36
N GLU A 26 17.83 -17.32 -0.29
CA GLU A 26 17.48 -16.53 0.88
C GLU A 26 18.71 -15.90 1.53
N ASP A 27 19.79 -16.67 1.73
CA ASP A 27 21.04 -16.17 2.30
C ASP A 27 21.64 -15.02 1.47
N PHE A 28 21.64 -15.16 0.13
CA PHE A 28 22.10 -14.09 -0.75
C PHE A 28 21.22 -12.84 -0.64
N ASN A 29 19.90 -13.02 -0.62
CA ASN A 29 18.94 -11.93 -0.49
C ASN A 29 19.19 -11.12 0.80
N HIS A 30 19.22 -11.82 1.94
CA HIS A 30 19.45 -11.17 3.22
C HIS A 30 20.81 -10.46 3.30
N GLN A 31 21.88 -11.09 2.77
CA GLN A 31 23.20 -10.44 2.74
C GLN A 31 23.22 -9.20 1.84
N PHE A 32 22.59 -9.28 0.67
CA PHE A 32 22.48 -8.14 -0.24
C PHE A 32 21.78 -6.93 0.44
N TRP A 33 20.70 -7.17 1.18
CA TRP A 33 19.97 -6.08 1.83
C TRP A 33 20.73 -5.50 3.02
N ARG A 34 21.53 -6.29 3.75
CA ARG A 34 22.47 -5.78 4.75
C ARG A 34 23.52 -4.86 4.14
N ASP A 35 24.12 -5.29 3.05
CA ASP A 35 25.13 -4.49 2.33
C ASP A 35 24.53 -3.22 1.72
N PHE A 36 23.31 -3.34 1.16
CA PHE A 36 22.56 -2.20 0.62
C PHE A 36 22.24 -1.19 1.73
N ARG A 37 21.72 -1.65 2.88
CA ARG A 37 21.47 -0.79 4.03
C ARG A 37 22.73 -0.08 4.50
N THR A 38 23.81 -0.81 4.68
CA THR A 38 25.10 -0.23 5.07
C THR A 38 25.48 0.89 4.11
N ALA A 39 25.44 0.62 2.81
CA ALA A 39 25.79 1.61 1.79
C ALA A 39 24.87 2.85 1.79
N VAL A 40 23.57 2.68 2.02
CA VAL A 40 22.60 3.78 2.07
C VAL A 40 22.80 4.61 3.34
N LYS A 41 22.84 3.96 4.51
CA LYS A 41 22.92 4.65 5.81
C LYS A 41 24.28 5.34 6.05
N GLU A 42 25.38 4.84 5.46
CA GLU A 42 26.66 5.55 5.44
C GLU A 42 26.62 6.84 4.59
N ALA A 43 25.83 6.85 3.52
CA ALA A 43 25.69 8.01 2.66
C ALA A 43 24.67 9.04 3.20
N ASN A 44 23.56 8.55 3.75
CA ASN A 44 22.53 9.35 4.41
C ASN A 44 21.86 8.50 5.51
N PRO A 45 22.19 8.72 6.80
CA PRO A 45 21.64 7.94 7.91
C PRO A 45 20.12 8.10 8.07
N GLU A 46 19.55 9.22 7.61
CA GLU A 46 18.11 9.49 7.68
C GLU A 46 17.31 8.87 6.51
N ALA A 47 17.99 8.39 5.45
CA ALA A 47 17.30 7.83 4.30
C ALA A 47 16.53 6.56 4.67
N ILE A 48 15.23 6.53 4.33
CA ILE A 48 14.37 5.37 4.57
C ILE A 48 14.62 4.27 3.53
N ILE A 49 14.52 3.01 3.95
CA ILE A 49 14.54 1.83 3.09
C ILE A 49 13.20 1.11 3.26
N LEU A 50 12.30 1.30 2.31
CA LEU A 50 10.96 0.75 2.28
C LEU A 50 10.87 -0.30 1.17
N ALA A 51 10.42 -1.52 1.50
CA ALA A 51 10.32 -2.59 0.53
C ALA A 51 8.88 -2.89 0.13
N GLU A 52 8.67 -3.30 -1.11
CA GLU A 52 7.47 -4.00 -1.51
C GLU A 52 7.59 -5.47 -1.11
N HIS A 53 6.62 -5.92 -0.30
CA HIS A 53 6.50 -7.31 0.12
C HIS A 53 5.07 -7.58 0.60
N TYR A 54 4.49 -8.71 0.15
CA TYR A 54 3.09 -9.06 0.42
C TYR A 54 2.89 -9.95 1.64
N GLU A 55 3.95 -10.58 2.14
CA GLU A 55 3.87 -11.58 3.20
C GLU A 55 4.56 -11.10 4.48
N ASP A 56 4.93 -12.04 5.35
CA ASP A 56 5.64 -11.76 6.60
C ASP A 56 7.06 -11.26 6.33
N ALA A 57 7.30 -9.98 6.57
CA ALA A 57 8.60 -9.34 6.40
C ALA A 57 9.49 -9.42 7.66
N GLY A 58 9.09 -10.17 8.69
CA GLY A 58 9.75 -10.16 10.00
C GLY A 58 11.26 -10.36 9.94
N SER A 59 11.74 -11.27 9.07
CA SER A 59 13.17 -11.56 8.93
C SER A 59 13.99 -10.41 8.34
N TRP A 60 13.38 -9.52 7.56
CA TRP A 60 14.03 -8.34 6.98
C TRP A 60 13.90 -7.08 7.85
N LEU A 61 12.99 -7.08 8.84
CA LEU A 61 12.70 -5.92 9.71
C LEU A 61 13.43 -6.00 11.06
N MET A 62 14.53 -6.74 11.14
CA MET A 62 15.33 -6.90 12.37
C MET A 62 16.25 -5.71 12.67
N GLY A 63 16.21 -4.65 11.84
CA GLY A 63 16.99 -3.42 12.00
C GLY A 63 18.30 -3.40 11.21
N ASP A 64 18.62 -4.46 10.49
CA ASP A 64 19.85 -4.64 9.71
C ASP A 64 19.64 -4.64 8.19
N GLN A 65 18.37 -4.59 7.72
CA GLN A 65 18.02 -4.65 6.30
C GLN A 65 17.03 -3.53 5.94
N TRP A 66 15.73 -3.82 5.80
CA TRP A 66 14.72 -2.80 5.52
C TRP A 66 14.31 -2.04 6.79
N ASP A 67 13.93 -0.78 6.65
CA ASP A 67 13.32 -0.03 7.75
C ASP A 67 11.84 -0.40 7.90
N THR A 68 11.13 -0.60 6.76
CA THR A 68 9.70 -0.89 6.72
C THR A 68 9.27 -1.45 5.36
N ILE A 69 7.96 -1.68 5.21
CA ILE A 69 7.34 -2.20 3.99
C ILE A 69 6.08 -1.40 3.59
N MET A 70 5.64 -1.58 2.34
CA MET A 70 4.26 -1.28 1.94
C MET A 70 3.32 -2.18 2.75
N ASN A 71 2.40 -1.57 3.52
CA ASN A 71 1.65 -2.29 4.56
C ASN A 71 0.38 -2.95 4.00
N TYR A 72 0.57 -3.99 3.21
CA TYR A 72 -0.56 -4.73 2.62
C TYR A 72 -1.33 -5.52 3.68
N SER A 73 -0.65 -6.41 4.38
CA SER A 73 -1.30 -7.40 5.26
C SER A 73 -1.82 -6.79 6.56
N ALA A 74 -1.09 -5.81 7.15
CA ALA A 74 -1.49 -5.19 8.42
C ALA A 74 -2.29 -3.88 8.23
N PHE A 75 -2.66 -3.52 6.99
CA PHE A 75 -3.48 -2.34 6.73
C PHE A 75 -4.40 -2.49 5.51
N MET A 76 -3.83 -2.48 4.28
CA MET A 76 -4.63 -2.37 3.05
C MET A 76 -5.67 -3.48 2.92
N GLU A 77 -5.27 -4.73 3.08
CA GLU A 77 -6.15 -5.88 2.90
C GLU A 77 -7.26 -5.95 3.95
N PRO A 78 -6.98 -5.91 5.26
CA PRO A 78 -8.04 -5.94 6.28
C PRO A 78 -9.03 -4.78 6.17
N VAL A 79 -8.55 -3.56 5.89
CA VAL A 79 -9.43 -2.38 5.69
C VAL A 79 -10.30 -2.57 4.45
N THR A 80 -9.71 -3.06 3.35
CA THR A 80 -10.45 -3.34 2.12
C THR A 80 -11.54 -4.38 2.34
N TRP A 81 -11.21 -5.50 2.95
CA TRP A 81 -12.18 -6.58 3.23
C TRP A 81 -13.30 -6.12 4.14
N PHE A 82 -12.96 -5.44 5.23
CA PHE A 82 -13.91 -4.99 6.22
C PHE A 82 -14.91 -3.97 5.67
N LEU A 83 -14.43 -2.98 4.93
CA LEU A 83 -15.26 -1.88 4.44
C LEU A 83 -15.93 -2.16 3.09
N THR A 84 -15.32 -2.98 2.24
CA THR A 84 -15.83 -3.21 0.87
C THR A 84 -16.24 -4.66 0.59
N GLY A 85 -15.76 -5.62 1.36
CA GLY A 85 -15.95 -7.04 1.05
C GLY A 85 -15.31 -7.44 -0.29
N MET A 86 -14.30 -6.72 -0.75
CA MET A 86 -13.58 -6.99 -1.99
C MET A 86 -12.14 -7.38 -1.71
N GLU A 87 -11.55 -8.16 -2.58
CA GLU A 87 -10.12 -8.35 -2.65
C GLU A 87 -9.45 -7.13 -3.33
N LYS A 88 -8.19 -6.83 -3.00
CA LYS A 88 -7.48 -5.60 -3.41
C LYS A 88 -7.37 -5.36 -4.92
N HIS A 89 -7.41 -6.41 -5.75
CA HIS A 89 -7.42 -6.27 -7.21
C HIS A 89 -8.84 -6.21 -7.82
N SER A 90 -9.89 -6.39 -7.01
CA SER A 90 -11.26 -6.60 -7.43
C SER A 90 -11.49 -7.93 -8.17
N ASP A 91 -10.63 -8.91 -7.97
CA ASP A 91 -10.76 -10.22 -8.63
C ASP A 91 -11.75 -11.14 -7.91
N GLU A 92 -12.03 -10.87 -6.63
CA GLU A 92 -12.88 -11.71 -5.78
C GLU A 92 -13.71 -10.89 -4.80
N ARG A 93 -14.92 -11.38 -4.48
CA ARG A 93 -15.71 -10.89 -3.35
C ARG A 93 -15.42 -11.70 -2.10
N ARG A 94 -15.14 -10.99 -1.02
CA ARG A 94 -14.97 -11.51 0.32
C ARG A 94 -16.14 -11.03 1.20
N GLY A 95 -17.34 -11.37 0.77
CA GLY A 95 -18.56 -10.98 1.48
C GLY A 95 -18.66 -11.53 2.91
N ASP A 96 -17.93 -12.60 3.21
CA ASP A 96 -17.73 -13.16 4.55
C ASP A 96 -16.97 -12.22 5.50
N LEU A 97 -16.20 -11.30 4.96
CA LEU A 97 -15.37 -10.34 5.71
C LEU A 97 -16.00 -8.94 5.78
N LEU A 98 -17.00 -8.64 4.93
CA LEU A 98 -17.68 -7.33 4.95
C LEU A 98 -18.35 -7.08 6.30
N GLY A 99 -17.93 -6.03 7.01
CA GLY A 99 -18.45 -5.68 8.33
C GLY A 99 -18.12 -6.69 9.44
N ASN A 100 -17.29 -7.69 9.16
CA ASN A 100 -16.89 -8.70 10.14
C ASN A 100 -15.81 -8.15 11.08
N THR A 101 -16.24 -7.53 12.17
CA THR A 101 -15.36 -6.88 13.14
C THR A 101 -14.34 -7.84 13.75
N GLN A 102 -14.74 -9.09 14.05
CA GLN A 102 -13.83 -10.06 14.65
C GLN A 102 -12.71 -10.40 13.67
N ALA A 103 -13.03 -10.73 12.42
CA ALA A 103 -12.06 -11.03 11.39
C ALA A 103 -11.11 -9.84 11.12
N PHE A 104 -11.65 -8.61 11.13
CA PHE A 104 -10.85 -7.38 10.99
C PHE A 104 -9.84 -7.24 12.12
N VAL A 105 -10.29 -7.32 13.38
CA VAL A 105 -9.41 -7.18 14.55
C VAL A 105 -8.36 -8.29 14.58
N ASP A 106 -8.75 -9.54 14.33
CA ASP A 106 -7.84 -10.68 14.33
C ASP A 106 -6.75 -10.51 13.26
N ALA A 107 -7.11 -10.10 12.04
CA ALA A 107 -6.15 -9.86 10.96
C ALA A 107 -5.20 -8.70 11.31
N MET A 108 -5.72 -7.57 11.79
CA MET A 108 -4.90 -6.42 12.17
C MET A 108 -3.92 -6.77 13.30
N VAL A 109 -4.39 -7.39 14.38
CA VAL A 109 -3.55 -7.77 15.52
C VAL A 109 -2.48 -8.79 15.10
N TYR A 110 -2.87 -9.82 14.34
CA TYR A 110 -1.95 -10.84 13.88
C TYR A 110 -0.82 -10.23 13.04
N HIS A 111 -1.16 -9.48 11.99
CA HIS A 111 -0.16 -8.94 11.09
C HIS A 111 0.68 -7.82 11.72
N MET A 112 0.07 -6.92 12.52
CA MET A 112 0.83 -5.90 13.24
C MET A 112 1.84 -6.51 14.23
N SER A 113 1.52 -7.63 14.85
CA SER A 113 2.43 -8.32 15.79
C SER A 113 3.69 -8.89 15.15
N ARG A 114 3.74 -8.97 13.80
CA ARG A 114 4.90 -9.43 13.03
C ARG A 114 5.92 -8.32 12.77
N PHE A 115 5.56 -7.07 13.04
CA PHE A 115 6.47 -5.94 12.90
C PHE A 115 7.24 -5.68 14.19
N GLN A 116 8.49 -5.22 14.06
CA GLN A 116 9.12 -4.44 15.11
C GLN A 116 8.41 -3.08 15.22
N TYR A 117 8.22 -2.56 16.42
CA TYR A 117 7.46 -1.32 16.65
C TYR A 117 7.94 -0.13 15.79
N PRO A 118 9.27 0.16 15.68
CA PRO A 118 9.74 1.24 14.80
C PRO A 118 9.36 1.05 13.33
N SER A 119 9.42 -0.18 12.83
CA SER A 119 9.04 -0.50 11.45
C SER A 119 7.54 -0.34 11.20
N LEU A 120 6.71 -0.71 12.18
CA LEU A 120 5.26 -0.51 12.11
C LEU A 120 4.89 0.97 12.03
N MET A 121 5.52 1.81 12.85
CA MET A 121 5.19 3.24 12.93
C MET A 121 5.52 4.04 11.66
N VAL A 122 6.37 3.50 10.80
CA VAL A 122 6.72 4.10 9.50
C VAL A 122 6.27 3.25 8.32
N SER A 123 5.47 2.20 8.56
CA SER A 123 4.92 1.35 7.50
C SER A 123 3.97 2.15 6.60
N MET A 124 4.04 1.89 5.30
CA MET A 124 3.30 2.63 4.30
C MET A 124 1.83 2.18 4.28
N ASN A 125 0.97 2.90 5.01
CA ASN A 125 -0.47 2.65 5.05
C ASN A 125 -1.15 3.32 3.84
N GLU A 126 -1.47 2.55 2.83
CA GLU A 126 -2.12 3.00 1.60
C GLU A 126 -3.46 2.31 1.38
N LEU A 127 -4.42 3.02 0.80
CA LEU A 127 -5.71 2.48 0.37
C LEU A 127 -5.66 2.02 -1.09
N SER A 128 -4.92 2.73 -1.92
CA SER A 128 -4.71 2.44 -3.33
C SER A 128 -3.23 2.56 -3.69
N ASN A 129 -2.83 1.89 -4.78
CA ASN A 129 -1.51 2.08 -5.39
C ASN A 129 -1.56 1.78 -6.90
N HIS A 130 -0.40 1.76 -7.52
CA HIS A 130 -0.24 1.59 -8.97
C HIS A 130 -0.50 0.17 -9.49
N ASP A 131 -0.65 -0.84 -8.63
CA ASP A 131 -0.91 -2.25 -9.00
C ASP A 131 -2.35 -2.67 -8.73
N HIS A 132 -2.96 -2.14 -7.67
CA HIS A 132 -4.28 -2.55 -7.21
C HIS A 132 -5.40 -1.70 -7.79
N SER A 133 -6.63 -2.19 -7.78
CA SER A 133 -7.77 -1.33 -8.06
C SER A 133 -7.85 -0.22 -7.02
N ARG A 134 -8.31 0.97 -7.42
CA ARG A 134 -8.46 2.08 -6.48
C ARG A 134 -9.52 1.76 -5.42
N PHE A 135 -9.30 2.20 -4.18
CA PHE A 135 -10.20 1.87 -3.08
C PHE A 135 -11.64 2.35 -3.38
N LEU A 136 -11.79 3.56 -3.92
CA LEU A 136 -13.11 4.08 -4.29
C LEU A 136 -13.81 3.15 -5.30
N THR A 137 -13.09 2.58 -6.27
CA THR A 137 -13.63 1.58 -7.20
C THR A 137 -14.08 0.31 -6.49
N ARG A 138 -13.31 -0.19 -5.51
CA ARG A 138 -13.70 -1.40 -4.76
C ARG A 138 -15.03 -1.24 -4.01
N THR A 139 -15.44 -0.01 -3.68
CA THR A 139 -16.74 0.26 -3.04
C THR A 139 -17.94 -0.04 -3.95
N ASN A 140 -17.75 -0.20 -5.25
CA ASN A 140 -18.84 -0.57 -6.18
C ASN A 140 -19.12 -2.07 -6.23
N HIS A 141 -18.29 -2.88 -5.58
CA HIS A 141 -18.40 -4.34 -5.47
C HIS A 141 -18.38 -5.11 -6.81
N MET A 142 -17.88 -4.50 -7.87
CA MET A 142 -17.75 -5.17 -9.18
C MET A 142 -16.53 -6.08 -9.20
N VAL A 143 -16.73 -7.34 -9.57
CA VAL A 143 -15.68 -8.34 -9.70
C VAL A 143 -15.19 -8.40 -11.12
N GLY A 144 -13.89 -8.16 -11.32
CA GLY A 144 -13.21 -8.24 -12.61
C GLY A 144 -12.25 -7.07 -12.86
N ARG A 145 -11.63 -7.09 -14.02
CA ARG A 145 -10.62 -6.11 -14.44
C ARG A 145 -11.11 -5.36 -15.69
N VAL A 146 -10.37 -4.32 -16.07
CA VAL A 146 -10.72 -3.41 -17.17
C VAL A 146 -10.94 -4.11 -18.51
N ASP A 147 -10.19 -5.17 -18.79
CA ASP A 147 -10.28 -5.96 -20.02
C ASP A 147 -11.65 -6.65 -20.20
N LYS A 148 -12.29 -7.01 -19.08
CA LYS A 148 -13.61 -7.66 -19.08
C LYS A 148 -14.77 -6.70 -18.86
N LEU A 149 -14.58 -5.70 -18.02
CA LEU A 149 -15.65 -4.82 -17.56
C LEU A 149 -15.71 -3.48 -18.31
N GLY A 150 -14.59 -3.04 -18.84
CA GLY A 150 -14.44 -1.68 -19.39
C GLY A 150 -14.15 -0.65 -18.30
N SER A 151 -13.40 0.39 -18.68
CA SER A 151 -12.90 1.42 -17.76
C SER A 151 -14.03 2.24 -17.10
N GLU A 152 -15.16 2.43 -17.78
CA GLU A 152 -16.30 3.23 -17.26
C GLU A 152 -16.98 2.57 -16.05
N VAL A 153 -16.92 1.25 -15.93
CA VAL A 153 -17.55 0.52 -14.80
C VAL A 153 -16.85 0.86 -13.48
N ALA A 154 -15.55 1.19 -13.51
CA ALA A 154 -14.81 1.57 -12.33
C ALA A 154 -15.39 2.79 -11.58
N ASN A 155 -16.10 3.66 -12.30
CA ASN A 155 -16.69 4.89 -11.73
C ASN A 155 -18.16 4.72 -11.32
N GLN A 156 -18.80 3.61 -11.66
CA GLN A 156 -20.23 3.41 -11.43
C GLN A 156 -20.50 2.91 -10.02
N ASN A 157 -21.54 3.44 -9.37
CA ASN A 157 -22.04 3.00 -8.08
C ASN A 157 -21.00 3.01 -6.95
N VAL A 158 -19.99 3.87 -7.04
CA VAL A 158 -19.00 4.04 -5.98
C VAL A 158 -19.62 4.69 -4.73
N ASN A 159 -19.11 4.33 -3.55
CA ASN A 159 -19.58 4.85 -2.28
C ASN A 159 -18.50 5.71 -1.60
N LYS A 160 -18.63 7.03 -1.72
CA LYS A 160 -17.71 8.00 -1.12
C LYS A 160 -17.70 7.95 0.41
N PHE A 161 -18.82 7.63 1.06
CA PHE A 161 -18.88 7.56 2.52
C PHE A 161 -18.01 6.42 3.04
N VAL A 162 -18.05 5.25 2.40
CA VAL A 162 -17.15 4.13 2.72
C VAL A 162 -15.68 4.51 2.47
N PHE A 163 -15.40 5.27 1.42
CA PHE A 163 -14.05 5.77 1.16
C PHE A 163 -13.59 6.75 2.26
N MET A 164 -14.44 7.68 2.70
CA MET A 164 -14.14 8.60 3.81
C MET A 164 -13.89 7.86 5.13
N GLU A 165 -14.64 6.79 5.42
CA GLU A 165 -14.39 5.91 6.57
C GLU A 165 -12.99 5.26 6.48
N ALA A 166 -12.61 4.80 5.30
CA ALA A 166 -11.27 4.23 5.07
C ALA A 166 -10.17 5.29 5.29
N VAL A 167 -10.37 6.53 4.82
CA VAL A 167 -9.44 7.64 5.03
C VAL A 167 -9.30 7.97 6.53
N ILE A 168 -10.38 7.96 7.31
CA ILE A 168 -10.31 8.16 8.77
C ILE A 168 -9.43 7.07 9.41
N ILE A 169 -9.62 5.81 9.03
CA ILE A 169 -8.77 4.72 9.52
C ILE A 169 -7.32 4.96 9.08
N GLN A 170 -7.07 5.30 7.81
CA GLN A 170 -5.73 5.54 7.28
C GLN A 170 -4.97 6.63 8.06
N MET A 171 -5.65 7.74 8.39
CA MET A 171 -5.04 8.87 9.08
C MET A 171 -4.86 8.68 10.59
N THR A 172 -5.51 7.67 11.17
CA THR A 172 -5.51 7.45 12.63
C THR A 172 -4.86 6.13 13.05
N TRP A 173 -4.61 5.21 12.12
CA TRP A 173 -4.01 3.91 12.41
C TRP A 173 -2.48 4.00 12.50
N PRO A 174 -1.81 3.19 13.37
CA PRO A 174 -0.34 3.17 13.44
C PRO A 174 0.31 2.89 12.07
N GLY A 175 1.25 3.76 11.68
CA GLY A 175 1.93 3.72 10.39
C GLY A 175 1.98 5.11 9.74
N ALA A 176 2.51 5.18 8.52
CA ALA A 176 2.60 6.40 7.72
C ALA A 176 1.46 6.45 6.70
N PRO A 177 0.46 7.34 6.87
CA PRO A 177 -0.60 7.51 5.87
C PRO A 177 0.00 7.89 4.52
N THR A 178 -0.32 7.12 3.49
CA THR A 178 0.23 7.30 2.15
C THR A 178 -0.91 7.41 1.14
N VAL A 179 -1.04 8.58 0.52
CA VAL A 179 -2.08 8.87 -0.47
C VAL A 179 -1.55 8.53 -1.86
N TYR A 180 -2.24 7.64 -2.57
CA TYR A 180 -2.00 7.44 -4.00
C TYR A 180 -2.66 8.60 -4.76
N TYR A 181 -1.88 9.28 -5.61
CA TYR A 181 -2.37 10.48 -6.31
C TYR A 181 -3.75 10.29 -6.92
N GLY A 182 -4.61 11.27 -6.76
CA GLY A 182 -5.96 11.26 -7.32
C GLY A 182 -7.01 10.56 -6.45
N ASP A 183 -6.64 9.80 -5.42
CA ASP A 183 -7.61 9.27 -4.47
C ASP A 183 -8.37 10.43 -3.79
N GLU A 184 -7.66 11.49 -3.41
CA GLU A 184 -8.20 12.73 -2.86
C GLU A 184 -9.13 13.47 -3.83
N ALA A 185 -8.96 13.25 -5.12
CA ALA A 185 -9.75 13.87 -6.19
C ALA A 185 -10.86 12.95 -6.74
N GLY A 186 -11.08 11.78 -6.15
CA GLY A 186 -12.11 10.84 -6.54
C GLY A 186 -11.78 10.01 -7.78
N VAL A 187 -10.49 9.87 -8.15
CA VAL A 187 -10.08 9.05 -9.29
C VAL A 187 -10.38 7.58 -9.03
N CYS A 188 -11.10 6.96 -9.94
CA CYS A 188 -11.39 5.53 -9.96
C CYS A 188 -10.50 4.80 -10.97
N GLY A 189 -10.42 3.48 -10.85
CA GLY A 189 -9.72 2.62 -11.81
C GLY A 189 -9.62 1.19 -11.28
N PHE A 190 -9.74 0.22 -12.16
CA PHE A 190 -9.36 -1.17 -11.88
C PHE A 190 -7.83 -1.28 -11.75
N THR A 191 -7.29 -2.47 -11.69
CA THR A 191 -5.83 -2.68 -11.61
C THR A 191 -5.07 -2.05 -12.78
N ASP A 192 -3.73 -1.99 -12.69
CA ASP A 192 -2.86 -1.54 -13.79
C ASP A 192 -3.34 -2.07 -15.16
N PRO A 193 -3.45 -1.25 -16.22
CA PRO A 193 -3.09 0.18 -16.27
C PRO A 193 -4.22 1.16 -15.88
N ASP A 194 -5.45 0.70 -15.61
CA ASP A 194 -6.62 1.54 -15.47
C ASP A 194 -6.59 2.43 -14.20
N ASN A 195 -5.91 1.99 -13.14
CA ASN A 195 -5.70 2.77 -11.92
C ASN A 195 -4.71 3.95 -12.08
N ARG A 196 -3.96 4.02 -13.19
CA ARG A 196 -2.97 5.06 -13.50
C ARG A 196 -3.53 6.16 -14.40
N ARG A 197 -4.81 6.48 -14.25
CA ARG A 197 -5.46 7.57 -14.98
C ARG A 197 -4.83 8.92 -14.64
N THR A 198 -4.92 9.89 -15.56
CA THR A 198 -4.45 11.25 -15.31
C THR A 198 -5.21 11.92 -14.17
N TYR A 199 -4.52 12.80 -13.43
CA TYR A 199 -5.17 13.61 -12.41
C TYR A 199 -6.21 14.55 -13.07
N PRO A 200 -7.43 14.67 -12.52
CA PRO A 200 -8.54 15.40 -13.15
C PRO A 200 -8.49 16.91 -12.86
N TRP A 201 -7.42 17.59 -13.26
CA TRP A 201 -7.20 19.01 -13.04
C TRP A 201 -8.42 19.87 -13.42
N GLY A 202 -8.97 20.61 -12.44
CA GLY A 202 -10.17 21.45 -12.60
C GLY A 202 -11.49 20.69 -12.62
N HIS A 203 -11.45 19.36 -12.41
CA HIS A 203 -12.61 18.48 -12.36
C HIS A 203 -12.55 17.52 -11.16
N GLU A 204 -11.82 17.92 -10.14
CA GLU A 204 -11.67 17.18 -8.89
C GLU A 204 -13.03 17.00 -8.19
N ASP A 205 -13.21 15.89 -7.52
CA ASP A 205 -14.39 15.66 -6.69
C ASP A 205 -14.33 16.54 -5.44
N LYS A 206 -15.16 17.60 -5.41
CA LYS A 206 -15.15 18.61 -4.37
C LYS A 206 -15.58 18.08 -2.99
N GLU A 207 -16.36 17.00 -2.95
CA GLU A 207 -16.76 16.40 -1.67
C GLU A 207 -15.60 15.63 -1.01
N LEU A 208 -14.59 15.25 -1.79
CA LEU A 208 -13.44 14.50 -1.29
C LEU A 208 -12.22 15.39 -1.05
N ILE A 209 -12.09 16.52 -1.78
CA ILE A 209 -10.91 17.40 -1.67
C ILE A 209 -11.06 18.46 -0.57
N ASP A 210 -12.29 18.83 -0.21
CA ASP A 210 -12.61 19.80 0.85
C ASP A 210 -12.61 19.14 2.24
#